data_6f4274df6ebb3dfee8533b7d7fe55dbb
#
_entry.id   6f4274df6ebb3dfee8533b7d7fe55dbb
#
_cell.length_a   1.000
_cell.length_b   1.000
_cell.length_c   1.000
_cell.angle_alpha   90.00
_cell.angle_beta   90.00
_cell.angle_gamma   90.00
#
_symmetry.space_group_name_H-M   'P 1'
#
loop_
_entity.id
_entity.type
_entity.pdbx_description
1 polymer ?
#
loop_
_entity_poly.entity_id
_entity_poly.type
_entity_poly.pdbx_seq_one_letter_code
_entity_poly.pdbx_strand_id
1 'polypeptide(L)'
;TSNFSPDGFDCLRDKFLGLYHTEDNPQAVINGQCTGSFEKGNNHCGSLQKNIVIQPGEKVRLIFMLGEGDDTEGRRIREKYSDFANVDKAYKDLEKYWDDKINKLTIETPSEAMNTMINIWNLYQSEVNVMFSRFASFIEVGGRTGLGYRDTAQDSMTIPHSNPEKCKQRIVQLLNGLVSKGYGLHLFQPEWFEKKKDDKKPFKSPTVIPGINKSDIIHGIEDACSDDALWLIPSIVEYIKETGEIEFADQIVPYADKGEGTVYEHMMRILDFSAKEVGATGICLGLRADWNDCLNLGGGESALVSFLHYWAINNFIELAQYLGRDD
;
A
#
# COMPACT_ATOMS: atom_id res chain seq x y z
N THR A 1 8.96 0.66 23.70
CA THR A 1 9.32 -0.22 24.81
C THR A 1 10.75 -0.77 24.64
N SER A 2 11.28 -1.50 25.62
CA SER A 2 12.65 -2.05 25.64
C SER A 2 12.69 -3.38 26.39
N ASN A 3 13.79 -4.12 26.25
CA ASN A 3 14.07 -5.35 27.03
C ASN A 3 14.66 -5.07 28.42
N PHE A 4 14.81 -3.81 28.78
CA PHE A 4 15.32 -3.37 30.08
C PHE A 4 14.36 -2.37 30.74
N SER A 5 14.49 -2.17 32.04
CA SER A 5 13.81 -1.07 32.72
C SER A 5 14.57 0.24 32.44
N PRO A 6 13.93 1.24 31.84
CA PRO A 6 14.57 2.53 31.59
C PRO A 6 14.83 3.26 32.91
N ASP A 7 15.95 4.01 32.95
CA ASP A 7 16.31 4.89 34.09
C ASP A 7 15.69 6.28 33.93
N GLY A 8 15.25 6.61 32.70
CA GLY A 8 14.53 7.84 32.36
C GLY A 8 13.75 7.68 31.07
N PHE A 9 12.77 8.56 30.87
CA PHE A 9 11.98 8.61 29.65
C PHE A 9 11.40 10.00 29.40
N ASP A 10 11.00 10.29 28.15
CA ASP A 10 10.20 11.43 27.79
C ASP A 10 9.17 11.03 26.72
N CYS A 11 7.93 11.52 26.88
CA CYS A 11 6.84 11.36 25.92
C CYS A 11 6.50 12.66 25.19
N LEU A 12 7.07 13.79 25.58
CA LEU A 12 6.88 15.09 24.93
C LEU A 12 8.17 15.56 24.28
N ARG A 13 8.09 15.80 22.95
CA ARG A 13 9.22 16.24 22.14
C ARG A 13 9.81 17.56 22.66
N ASP A 14 8.97 18.52 23.01
CA ASP A 14 9.41 19.83 23.49
C ASP A 14 10.15 19.75 24.84
N LYS A 15 9.79 18.79 25.71
CA LYS A 15 10.49 18.54 26.97
C LYS A 15 11.83 17.83 26.75
N PHE A 16 11.87 16.91 25.79
CA PHE A 16 13.09 16.21 25.43
C PHE A 16 14.11 17.13 24.73
N LEU A 17 13.63 17.92 23.75
CA LEU A 17 14.49 18.85 23.02
C LEU A 17 14.92 20.04 23.90
N GLY A 18 14.00 20.66 24.62
CA GLY A 18 14.21 21.90 25.32
C GLY A 18 14.06 23.14 24.44
N LEU A 19 13.95 24.31 25.06
CA LEU A 19 13.81 25.60 24.34
C LEU A 19 15.09 25.91 23.55
N TYR A 20 14.90 26.31 22.30
CA TYR A 20 15.98 26.69 21.36
C TYR A 20 16.96 25.55 21.02
N HIS A 21 16.59 24.29 21.27
CA HIS A 21 17.33 23.09 20.88
C HIS A 21 16.63 22.34 19.75
N THR A 22 17.38 21.53 19.03
CA THR A 22 16.94 20.72 17.90
C THR A 22 17.28 19.23 18.14
N GLU A 23 16.92 18.37 17.18
CA GLU A 23 17.24 16.95 17.23
C GLU A 23 18.75 16.67 17.28
N ASP A 24 19.58 17.59 16.77
CA ASP A 24 21.05 17.45 16.76
C ASP A 24 21.66 17.65 18.16
N ASN A 25 20.99 18.41 19.02
CA ASN A 25 21.49 18.73 20.36
C ASN A 25 20.37 18.81 21.42
N PRO A 26 19.60 17.75 21.64
CA PRO A 26 18.52 17.75 22.61
C PRO A 26 19.01 18.08 24.03
N GLN A 27 18.29 18.92 24.74
CA GLN A 27 18.66 19.33 26.12
C GLN A 27 18.73 18.14 27.07
N ALA A 28 17.83 17.15 26.93
CA ALA A 28 17.85 15.93 27.73
C ALA A 28 19.15 15.12 27.54
N VAL A 29 19.68 15.09 26.30
CA VAL A 29 20.97 14.44 26.02
C VAL A 29 22.13 15.22 26.57
N ILE A 30 22.14 16.57 26.45
CA ILE A 30 23.17 17.44 27.01
C ILE A 30 23.23 17.28 28.55
N ASN A 31 22.06 17.24 29.18
CA ASN A 31 21.95 17.08 30.64
C ASN A 31 22.22 15.63 31.09
N GLY A 32 22.30 14.68 30.18
CA GLY A 32 22.44 13.26 30.50
C GLY A 32 21.21 12.67 31.21
N GLN A 33 20.07 13.33 31.14
CA GLN A 33 18.87 12.91 31.87
C GLN A 33 17.57 13.35 31.15
N CYS A 34 16.66 12.41 30.95
CA CYS A 34 15.28 12.66 30.53
C CYS A 34 14.49 13.39 31.65
N THR A 35 13.44 14.10 31.27
CA THR A 35 12.63 14.91 32.22
C THR A 35 11.53 14.11 32.88
N GLY A 36 11.22 12.90 32.41
CA GLY A 36 10.12 12.07 32.87
C GLY A 36 8.74 12.58 32.41
N SER A 37 8.69 13.32 31.31
CA SER A 37 7.45 13.88 30.78
C SER A 37 6.46 12.77 30.35
N PHE A 38 5.23 12.87 30.85
CA PHE A 38 4.13 11.94 30.54
C PHE A 38 2.80 12.69 30.52
N GLU A 39 2.49 13.32 29.40
CA GLU A 39 1.30 14.13 29.22
C GLU A 39 0.59 13.75 27.92
N LYS A 40 -0.71 14.03 27.83
CA LYS A 40 -1.50 13.89 26.60
C LYS A 40 -1.56 15.23 25.86
N GLY A 41 -1.51 15.18 24.53
CA GLY A 41 -1.53 16.37 23.69
C GLY A 41 -0.11 16.86 23.32
N ASN A 42 -0.02 17.83 22.43
CA ASN A 42 1.24 18.35 21.87
C ASN A 42 2.02 17.34 21.01
N ASN A 43 3.25 17.67 20.66
CA ASN A 43 4.13 16.79 19.90
C ASN A 43 4.65 15.65 20.77
N HIS A 44 4.28 14.43 20.41
CA HIS A 44 4.76 13.24 21.12
C HIS A 44 6.13 12.79 20.60
N CYS A 45 6.90 12.21 21.51
CA CYS A 45 8.11 11.45 21.21
C CYS A 45 8.16 10.18 22.07
N GLY A 46 9.04 9.27 21.73
CA GLY A 46 9.32 8.07 22.53
C GLY A 46 10.80 8.02 22.88
N SER A 47 11.22 8.66 23.97
CA SER A 47 12.58 8.59 24.47
C SER A 47 12.67 7.65 25.66
N LEU A 48 13.66 6.74 25.64
CA LEU A 48 14.00 5.85 26.74
C LEU A 48 15.49 5.99 27.04
N GLN A 49 15.81 6.24 28.29
CA GLN A 49 17.19 6.36 28.76
C GLN A 49 17.61 5.13 29.55
N LYS A 50 18.85 4.65 29.30
CA LYS A 50 19.50 3.64 30.13
C LYS A 50 20.94 4.06 30.41
N ASN A 51 21.26 4.19 31.68
CA ASN A 51 22.62 4.47 32.11
C ASN A 51 23.41 3.15 32.21
N ILE A 52 24.52 3.08 31.52
CA ILE A 52 25.37 1.89 31.50
C ILE A 52 26.85 2.30 31.69
N VAL A 53 27.58 1.41 32.27
CA VAL A 53 29.05 1.52 32.36
C VAL A 53 29.63 0.33 31.61
N ILE A 54 30.47 0.60 30.61
CA ILE A 54 31.09 -0.43 29.76
C ILE A 54 32.58 -0.43 30.07
N GLN A 55 33.11 -1.58 30.49
CA GLN A 55 34.54 -1.75 30.75
C GLN A 55 35.30 -1.96 29.42
N PRO A 56 36.61 -1.71 29.38
CA PRO A 56 37.44 -1.96 28.21
C PRO A 56 37.28 -3.40 27.71
N GLY A 57 36.90 -3.55 26.41
CA GLY A 57 36.67 -4.85 25.77
C GLY A 57 35.28 -5.45 26.02
N GLU A 58 34.45 -4.86 26.87
CA GLU A 58 33.09 -5.29 27.12
C GLU A 58 32.15 -4.85 25.96
N LYS A 59 31.10 -5.65 25.71
CA LYS A 59 30.02 -5.33 24.78
C LYS A 59 28.70 -5.45 25.51
N VAL A 60 27.83 -4.43 25.37
CA VAL A 60 26.47 -4.43 25.89
C VAL A 60 25.48 -4.37 24.73
N ARG A 61 24.46 -5.23 24.74
CA ARG A 61 23.37 -5.22 23.78
C ARG A 61 22.10 -4.73 24.46
N LEU A 62 21.39 -3.83 23.79
CA LEU A 62 20.10 -3.31 24.22
C LEU A 62 19.09 -3.48 23.10
N ILE A 63 17.83 -3.73 23.45
CA ILE A 63 16.74 -3.82 22.49
C ILE A 63 15.75 -2.70 22.77
N PHE A 64 15.51 -1.86 21.74
CA PHE A 64 14.42 -0.90 21.69
C PHE A 64 13.41 -1.40 20.69
N MET A 65 12.13 -1.29 21.02
CA MET A 65 11.03 -1.75 20.17
C MET A 65 10.06 -0.61 19.93
N LEU A 66 9.75 -0.35 18.66
CA LEU A 66 8.70 0.55 18.21
C LEU A 66 7.68 -0.27 17.42
N GLY A 67 6.40 -0.06 17.67
CA GLY A 67 5.32 -0.75 16.96
C GLY A 67 3.98 -0.12 17.26
N GLU A 68 3.00 -0.49 16.47
CA GLU A 68 1.60 -0.12 16.61
C GLU A 68 0.75 -1.38 16.85
N GLY A 69 -0.24 -1.28 17.73
CA GLY A 69 -1.14 -2.37 18.06
C GLY A 69 -1.90 -2.11 19.35
N ASP A 70 -2.80 -3.02 19.68
CA ASP A 70 -3.46 -2.98 20.99
C ASP A 70 -2.54 -3.48 22.13
N ASP A 71 -3.00 -3.32 23.36
CA ASP A 71 -2.25 -3.71 24.55
C ASP A 71 -1.85 -5.20 24.58
N THR A 72 -2.68 -6.07 24.01
CA THR A 72 -2.42 -7.53 23.99
C THR A 72 -1.31 -7.85 23.03
N GLU A 73 -1.38 -7.30 21.81
CA GLU A 73 -0.36 -7.47 20.79
C GLU A 73 0.95 -6.82 21.22
N GLY A 74 0.90 -5.62 21.79
CA GLY A 74 2.06 -4.93 22.34
C GLY A 74 2.80 -5.75 23.39
N ARG A 75 2.07 -6.39 24.31
CA ARG A 75 2.67 -7.29 25.32
C ARG A 75 3.29 -8.53 24.69
N ARG A 76 2.58 -9.18 23.77
CA ARG A 76 3.06 -10.37 23.06
C ARG A 76 4.35 -10.09 22.29
N ILE A 77 4.42 -8.98 21.57
CA ILE A 77 5.61 -8.57 20.82
C ILE A 77 6.78 -8.24 21.75
N ARG A 78 6.50 -7.52 22.85
CA ARG A 78 7.52 -7.21 23.86
C ARG A 78 8.11 -8.49 24.48
N GLU A 79 7.29 -9.44 24.90
CA GLU A 79 7.74 -10.72 25.46
C GLU A 79 8.61 -11.46 24.46
N LYS A 80 8.14 -11.61 23.21
CA LYS A 80 8.89 -12.30 22.16
C LYS A 80 10.26 -11.69 21.90
N TYR A 81 10.31 -10.37 21.71
CA TYR A 81 11.55 -9.67 21.30
C TYR A 81 12.36 -9.09 22.46
N SER A 82 12.02 -9.39 23.71
CA SER A 82 12.91 -9.15 24.84
C SER A 82 14.10 -10.12 24.88
N ASP A 83 13.98 -11.26 24.19
CA ASP A 83 15.06 -12.24 24.04
C ASP A 83 15.91 -11.94 22.79
N PHE A 84 17.22 -11.83 22.97
CA PHE A 84 18.18 -11.60 21.89
C PHE A 84 18.16 -12.69 20.82
N ALA A 85 17.93 -13.96 21.18
CA ALA A 85 17.87 -15.04 20.22
C ALA A 85 16.69 -14.88 19.24
N ASN A 86 15.56 -14.39 19.73
CA ASN A 86 14.40 -14.09 18.89
C ASN A 86 14.64 -12.89 17.96
N VAL A 87 15.39 -11.86 18.44
CA VAL A 87 15.78 -10.72 17.60
C VAL A 87 16.77 -11.16 16.52
N ASP A 88 17.78 -11.94 16.89
CA ASP A 88 18.79 -12.45 15.95
C ASP A 88 18.15 -13.36 14.89
N LYS A 89 17.15 -14.17 15.30
CA LYS A 89 16.37 -14.98 14.36
C LYS A 89 15.53 -14.12 13.42
N ALA A 90 14.81 -13.11 13.95
CA ALA A 90 13.99 -12.22 13.15
C ALA A 90 14.83 -11.44 12.12
N TYR A 91 16.04 -11.04 12.49
CA TYR A 91 16.96 -10.38 11.56
C TYR A 91 17.36 -11.32 10.40
N LYS A 92 17.73 -12.56 10.70
CA LYS A 92 18.06 -13.56 9.68
C LYS A 92 16.85 -13.92 8.81
N ASP A 93 15.66 -14.01 9.39
CA ASP A 93 14.43 -14.27 8.64
C ASP A 93 14.13 -13.10 7.68
N LEU A 94 14.41 -11.86 8.08
CA LEU A 94 14.27 -10.67 7.26
C LEU A 94 15.31 -10.62 6.13
N GLU A 95 16.58 -10.91 6.43
CA GLU A 95 17.63 -11.03 5.41
C GLU A 95 17.21 -12.04 4.35
N LYS A 96 16.83 -13.25 4.77
CA LYS A 96 16.36 -14.30 3.85
C LYS A 96 15.13 -13.86 3.04
N TYR A 97 14.17 -13.18 3.66
CA TYR A 97 12.99 -12.67 2.94
C TYR A 97 13.39 -11.75 1.78
N TRP A 98 14.29 -10.80 2.03
CA TRP A 98 14.74 -9.89 0.99
C TRP A 98 15.62 -10.59 -0.06
N ASP A 99 16.52 -11.48 0.36
CA ASP A 99 17.32 -12.27 -0.57
C ASP A 99 16.45 -13.11 -1.51
N ASP A 100 15.41 -13.76 -0.99
CA ASP A 100 14.45 -14.54 -1.78
C ASP A 100 13.68 -13.66 -2.79
N LYS A 101 13.53 -12.36 -2.53
CA LYS A 101 12.85 -11.40 -3.42
C LYS A 101 13.79 -10.82 -4.47
N ILE A 102 14.88 -10.21 -4.02
CA ILE A 102 15.80 -9.49 -4.93
C ILE A 102 16.59 -10.42 -5.86
N ASN A 103 16.80 -11.67 -5.47
CA ASN A 103 17.52 -12.65 -6.30
C ASN A 103 16.64 -13.32 -7.38
N LYS A 104 15.37 -12.92 -7.53
CA LYS A 104 14.49 -13.45 -8.59
C LYS A 104 14.91 -12.97 -9.98
N LEU A 105 15.41 -11.75 -10.07
CA LEU A 105 15.94 -11.17 -11.29
C LEU A 105 17.28 -10.52 -10.96
N THR A 106 18.34 -10.96 -11.63
CA THR A 106 19.67 -10.37 -11.49
C THR A 106 20.30 -10.12 -12.85
N ILE A 107 20.97 -8.98 -12.98
CA ILE A 107 21.77 -8.64 -14.14
C ILE A 107 23.22 -8.42 -13.74
N GLU A 108 24.14 -8.66 -14.67
CA GLU A 108 25.54 -8.34 -14.54
C GLU A 108 25.97 -7.52 -15.76
N THR A 109 26.36 -6.28 -15.55
CA THR A 109 26.79 -5.35 -16.57
C THR A 109 28.10 -4.67 -16.16
N PRO A 110 28.82 -4.03 -17.09
CA PRO A 110 30.03 -3.25 -16.75
C PRO A 110 29.74 -2.03 -15.82
N SER A 111 28.49 -1.65 -15.61
CA SER A 111 28.08 -0.53 -14.76
C SER A 111 27.61 -1.03 -13.40
N GLU A 112 28.41 -0.86 -12.35
CA GLU A 112 28.01 -1.20 -10.97
C GLU A 112 26.75 -0.44 -10.51
N ALA A 113 26.61 0.83 -10.93
CA ALA A 113 25.43 1.62 -10.61
C ALA A 113 24.15 1.01 -11.21
N MET A 114 24.22 0.54 -12.46
CA MET A 114 23.10 -0.14 -13.12
C MET A 114 22.77 -1.46 -12.41
N ASN A 115 23.79 -2.26 -12.08
CA ASN A 115 23.61 -3.53 -11.36
C ASN A 115 22.94 -3.28 -10.00
N THR A 116 23.40 -2.29 -9.25
CA THR A 116 22.82 -1.94 -7.94
C THR A 116 21.37 -1.46 -8.08
N MET A 117 21.07 -0.61 -9.07
CA MET A 117 19.71 -0.12 -9.27
C MET A 117 18.73 -1.25 -9.65
N ILE A 118 19.11 -2.09 -10.61
CA ILE A 118 18.22 -3.17 -11.09
C ILE A 118 18.11 -4.31 -10.07
N ASN A 119 19.24 -4.79 -9.54
CA ASN A 119 19.24 -5.98 -8.68
C ASN A 119 18.70 -5.73 -7.27
N ILE A 120 18.73 -4.48 -6.79
CA ILE A 120 18.36 -4.15 -5.41
C ILE A 120 17.24 -3.12 -5.39
N TRP A 121 17.54 -1.88 -5.80
CA TRP A 121 16.67 -0.75 -5.50
C TRP A 121 15.34 -0.78 -6.23
N ASN A 122 15.31 -1.17 -7.50
CA ASN A 122 14.06 -1.24 -8.26
C ASN A 122 13.11 -2.29 -7.68
N LEU A 123 13.62 -3.50 -7.39
CA LEU A 123 12.81 -4.56 -6.78
C LEU A 123 12.34 -4.20 -5.37
N TYR A 124 13.25 -3.66 -4.55
CA TYR A 124 12.91 -3.19 -3.20
C TYR A 124 11.81 -2.13 -3.25
N GLN A 125 11.99 -1.10 -4.09
CA GLN A 125 11.02 0.00 -4.21
C GLN A 125 9.66 -0.49 -4.72
N SER A 126 9.66 -1.40 -5.70
CA SER A 126 8.42 -2.00 -6.23
C SER A 126 7.65 -2.77 -5.16
N GLU A 127 8.32 -3.61 -4.38
CA GLU A 127 7.70 -4.34 -3.26
C GLU A 127 7.14 -3.38 -2.20
N VAL A 128 7.88 -2.33 -1.86
CA VAL A 128 7.45 -1.32 -0.88
C VAL A 128 6.23 -0.55 -1.39
N ASN A 129 6.23 -0.12 -2.66
CA ASN A 129 5.09 0.59 -3.24
C ASN A 129 3.82 -0.26 -3.22
N VAL A 130 3.90 -1.52 -3.64
CA VAL A 130 2.76 -2.43 -3.63
C VAL A 130 2.27 -2.70 -2.20
N MET A 131 3.17 -2.76 -1.22
CA MET A 131 2.82 -2.97 0.18
C MET A 131 2.07 -1.76 0.76
N PHE A 132 2.58 -0.56 0.53
CA PHE A 132 2.05 0.67 1.11
C PHE A 132 1.05 1.43 0.21
N SER A 133 0.83 0.97 -1.03
CA SER A 133 -0.07 1.65 -1.99
C SER A 133 0.24 3.13 -2.15
N ARG A 134 1.53 3.46 -2.25
CA ARG A 134 2.05 4.84 -2.30
C ARG A 134 1.59 5.73 -1.15
N PHE A 135 1.29 5.14 -0.01
CA PHE A 135 1.07 5.89 1.22
C PHE A 135 2.40 6.51 1.67
N ALA A 136 2.74 7.63 1.05
CA ALA A 136 4.08 8.20 1.13
C ALA A 136 4.37 8.84 2.47
N SER A 137 3.44 9.63 3.00
CA SER A 137 3.63 10.28 4.30
C SER A 137 2.31 10.78 4.88
N PHE A 138 2.29 10.94 6.18
CA PHE A 138 1.18 11.58 6.88
C PHE A 138 0.97 13.05 6.45
N ILE A 139 2.03 13.72 6.06
CA ILE A 139 1.95 15.11 5.56
C ILE A 139 1.22 15.17 4.23
N GLU A 140 1.47 14.21 3.33
CA GLU A 140 0.87 14.18 2.00
C GLU A 140 -0.58 13.71 2.04
N VAL A 141 -0.87 12.60 2.72
CA VAL A 141 -2.18 11.94 2.71
C VAL A 141 -3.05 12.30 3.91
N GLY A 142 -2.48 12.94 4.93
CA GLY A 142 -3.15 13.22 6.19
C GLY A 142 -3.49 11.95 6.95
N GLY A 143 -4.70 11.86 7.48
CA GLY A 143 -5.21 10.67 8.16
C GLY A 143 -5.94 9.68 7.24
N ARG A 144 -5.87 9.86 5.92
CA ARG A 144 -6.50 8.95 4.97
C ARG A 144 -5.71 7.64 4.87
N THR A 145 -6.42 6.54 4.77
CA THR A 145 -5.86 5.19 4.62
C THR A 145 -6.61 4.45 3.53
N GLY A 146 -6.01 3.41 2.96
CA GLY A 146 -6.65 2.58 1.94
C GLY A 146 -5.78 2.40 0.70
N LEU A 147 -6.34 1.71 -0.29
CA LEU A 147 -5.72 1.54 -1.60
C LEU A 147 -6.16 2.67 -2.52
N GLY A 148 -5.22 3.43 -3.06
CA GLY A 148 -5.41 4.24 -4.25
C GLY A 148 -5.56 3.33 -5.46
N TYR A 149 -6.66 3.44 -6.19
CA TYR A 149 -7.00 2.49 -7.23
C TYR A 149 -5.93 2.42 -8.34
N ARG A 150 -5.68 3.56 -9.01
CA ARG A 150 -4.70 3.63 -10.11
C ARG A 150 -3.29 3.35 -9.65
N ASP A 151 -2.90 3.88 -8.49
CA ASP A 151 -1.56 3.72 -7.95
C ASP A 151 -1.24 2.27 -7.67
N THR A 152 -2.16 1.56 -7.01
CA THR A 152 -2.00 0.15 -6.72
C THR A 152 -2.03 -0.71 -7.99
N ALA A 153 -2.86 -0.34 -8.99
CA ALA A 153 -2.89 -1.04 -10.28
C ALA A 153 -1.54 -0.89 -11.01
N GLN A 154 -1.01 0.32 -11.10
CA GLN A 154 0.29 0.58 -11.71
C GLN A 154 1.43 -0.12 -10.97
N ASP A 155 1.46 -0.05 -9.63
CA ASP A 155 2.50 -0.70 -8.83
C ASP A 155 2.44 -2.22 -8.97
N SER A 156 1.24 -2.81 -9.07
CA SER A 156 1.07 -4.26 -9.25
C SER A 156 1.73 -4.80 -10.52
N MET A 157 1.85 -4.00 -11.58
CA MET A 157 2.56 -4.39 -12.80
C MET A 157 4.07 -4.59 -12.60
N THR A 158 4.62 -4.10 -11.50
CA THR A 158 6.07 -4.10 -11.28
C THR A 158 6.61 -5.34 -10.55
N ILE A 159 5.74 -6.18 -9.98
CA ILE A 159 6.15 -7.29 -9.12
C ILE A 159 5.71 -8.69 -9.55
N PRO A 160 5.05 -8.96 -10.67
CA PRO A 160 4.56 -10.31 -10.96
C PRO A 160 5.69 -11.34 -11.07
N HIS A 161 6.88 -10.94 -11.52
CA HIS A 161 8.07 -11.81 -11.62
C HIS A 161 8.72 -12.09 -10.25
N SER A 162 8.62 -11.20 -9.28
CA SER A 162 9.27 -11.32 -7.96
C SER A 162 8.31 -11.79 -6.87
N ASN A 163 7.04 -11.40 -6.95
CA ASN A 163 6.02 -11.70 -5.94
C ASN A 163 4.62 -11.86 -6.56
N PRO A 164 4.41 -12.91 -7.38
CA PRO A 164 3.15 -13.13 -8.09
C PRO A 164 1.93 -13.25 -7.15
N GLU A 165 2.10 -13.87 -5.98
CA GLU A 165 1.02 -14.01 -5.00
C GLU A 165 0.53 -12.64 -4.48
N LYS A 166 1.47 -11.73 -4.20
CA LYS A 166 1.14 -10.39 -3.75
C LYS A 166 0.52 -9.56 -4.87
N CYS A 167 1.05 -9.69 -6.08
CA CYS A 167 0.49 -9.08 -7.29
C CYS A 167 -0.98 -9.50 -7.46
N LYS A 168 -1.26 -10.80 -7.49
CA LYS A 168 -2.62 -11.35 -7.59
C LYS A 168 -3.53 -10.85 -6.47
N GLN A 169 -3.04 -10.85 -5.24
CA GLN A 169 -3.80 -10.35 -4.10
C GLN A 169 -4.25 -8.89 -4.32
N ARG A 170 -3.34 -8.01 -4.78
CA ARG A 170 -3.66 -6.61 -5.04
C ARG A 170 -4.65 -6.45 -6.20
N ILE A 171 -4.46 -7.19 -7.28
CA ILE A 171 -5.40 -7.21 -8.40
C ILE A 171 -6.81 -7.62 -7.94
N VAL A 172 -6.93 -8.69 -7.16
CA VAL A 172 -8.23 -9.13 -6.62
C VAL A 172 -8.85 -8.09 -5.70
N GLN A 173 -8.05 -7.41 -4.88
CA GLN A 173 -8.55 -6.32 -4.04
C GLN A 173 -9.07 -5.14 -4.88
N LEU A 174 -8.40 -4.79 -5.98
CA LEU A 174 -8.87 -3.76 -6.91
C LEU A 174 -10.13 -4.18 -7.65
N LEU A 175 -10.23 -5.43 -8.09
CA LEU A 175 -11.46 -5.98 -8.69
C LEU A 175 -12.65 -5.88 -7.74
N ASN A 176 -12.46 -6.16 -6.44
CA ASN A 176 -13.48 -5.96 -5.41
C ASN A 176 -13.87 -4.48 -5.22
N GLY A 177 -12.99 -3.56 -5.56
CA GLY A 177 -13.23 -2.11 -5.57
C GLY A 177 -13.84 -1.59 -6.88
N LEU A 178 -14.14 -2.46 -7.85
CA LEU A 178 -14.82 -2.09 -9.10
C LEU A 178 -16.33 -2.11 -8.91
N VAL A 179 -17.00 -1.04 -9.30
CA VAL A 179 -18.46 -0.97 -9.34
C VAL A 179 -18.99 -1.72 -10.57
N SER A 180 -20.14 -2.37 -10.45
CA SER A 180 -20.73 -3.19 -11.53
C SER A 180 -21.01 -2.44 -12.83
N LYS A 181 -20.97 -1.09 -12.80
CA LYS A 181 -21.02 -0.23 -13.97
C LYS A 181 -19.70 -0.11 -14.73
N GLY A 182 -18.55 -0.47 -14.11
CA GLY A 182 -17.24 -0.49 -14.75
C GLY A 182 -16.27 0.62 -14.33
N TYR A 183 -16.57 1.42 -13.30
CA TYR A 183 -15.62 2.38 -12.73
C TYR A 183 -15.09 1.93 -11.37
N GLY A 184 -13.86 2.33 -11.04
CA GLY A 184 -13.21 2.02 -9.77
C GLY A 184 -13.52 3.02 -8.66
N LEU A 185 -13.47 2.56 -7.43
CA LEU A 185 -13.49 3.42 -6.24
C LEU A 185 -12.11 4.04 -6.06
N HIS A 186 -11.97 5.35 -6.24
CA HIS A 186 -10.70 6.05 -6.26
C HIS A 186 -9.79 5.74 -5.06
N LEU A 187 -10.38 5.67 -3.86
CA LEU A 187 -9.69 5.29 -2.61
C LEU A 187 -10.64 4.43 -1.76
N PHE A 188 -10.20 3.25 -1.34
CA PHE A 188 -11.03 2.35 -0.54
C PHE A 188 -10.21 1.44 0.38
N GLN A 189 -10.86 0.89 1.40
CA GLN A 189 -10.27 -0.12 2.28
C GLN A 189 -10.61 -1.51 1.76
N PRO A 190 -9.63 -2.37 1.43
CA PRO A 190 -9.89 -3.74 0.95
C PRO A 190 -10.78 -4.54 1.90
N GLU A 191 -10.64 -4.34 3.20
CA GLU A 191 -11.38 -5.03 4.24
C GLU A 191 -12.89 -4.77 4.17
N TRP A 192 -13.34 -3.72 3.46
CA TRP A 192 -14.76 -3.46 3.26
C TRP A 192 -15.43 -4.54 2.42
N PHE A 193 -14.68 -5.21 1.54
CA PHE A 193 -15.17 -6.19 0.58
C PHE A 193 -14.73 -7.62 0.90
N GLU A 194 -13.73 -7.81 1.77
CA GLU A 194 -13.29 -9.15 2.17
C GLU A 194 -14.40 -9.86 2.93
N LYS A 195 -14.80 -11.05 2.44
CA LYS A 195 -15.75 -11.92 3.16
C LYS A 195 -15.11 -12.34 4.47
N LYS A 196 -15.79 -12.09 5.59
CA LYS A 196 -15.33 -12.54 6.91
C LYS A 196 -15.24 -14.05 6.94
N LYS A 197 -14.11 -14.57 7.38
CA LYS A 197 -13.95 -16.00 7.72
C LYS A 197 -14.80 -16.43 8.92
N ASP A 198 -15.42 -15.50 9.62
CA ASP A 198 -16.24 -15.78 10.81
C ASP A 198 -17.41 -14.80 10.90
N ASP A 199 -18.62 -15.25 10.52
CA ASP A 199 -19.86 -14.48 10.46
C ASP A 199 -20.39 -14.02 11.84
N LYS A 200 -19.67 -14.27 12.94
CA LYS A 200 -20.17 -14.06 14.31
C LYS A 200 -19.70 -12.77 14.98
N LYS A 201 -18.79 -12.00 14.38
CA LYS A 201 -18.40 -10.69 14.96
C LYS A 201 -18.62 -9.58 13.93
N PRO A 202 -19.34 -8.51 14.29
CA PRO A 202 -19.46 -7.36 13.41
C PRO A 202 -18.06 -6.77 13.18
N PHE A 203 -17.71 -6.54 11.90
CA PHE A 203 -16.49 -5.85 11.53
C PHE A 203 -16.48 -4.45 12.16
N LYS A 204 -15.53 -4.20 13.02
CA LYS A 204 -15.16 -2.83 13.40
C LYS A 204 -13.94 -2.47 12.59
N SER A 205 -14.13 -1.72 11.51
CA SER A 205 -13.01 -1.02 10.86
C SER A 205 -12.33 -0.15 11.91
N PRO A 206 -11.02 -0.24 12.10
CA PRO A 206 -10.32 0.65 13.04
C PRO A 206 -10.38 2.12 12.62
N THR A 207 -10.82 2.42 11.41
CA THR A 207 -10.92 3.76 10.81
C THR A 207 -12.32 4.10 10.30
N VAL A 208 -13.39 3.46 10.80
CA VAL A 208 -14.74 4.00 10.56
C VAL A 208 -14.81 5.33 11.28
N ILE A 209 -14.78 6.40 10.52
CA ILE A 209 -15.23 7.70 11.00
C ILE A 209 -16.66 7.48 11.47
N PRO A 210 -16.97 7.68 12.75
CA PRO A 210 -18.32 7.44 13.26
C PRO A 210 -19.32 8.22 12.42
N GLY A 211 -20.30 7.54 11.81
CA GLY A 211 -21.36 8.16 11.02
C GLY A 211 -21.29 7.93 9.50
N ILE A 212 -20.26 7.27 8.98
CA ILE A 212 -20.21 6.92 7.56
C ILE A 212 -20.78 5.49 7.36
N ASN A 213 -21.87 5.38 6.61
CA ASN A 213 -22.44 4.11 6.17
C ASN A 213 -21.70 3.60 4.90
N LYS A 214 -21.82 2.29 4.64
CA LYS A 214 -21.24 1.68 3.41
C LYS A 214 -21.77 2.34 2.13
N SER A 215 -23.03 2.80 2.13
CA SER A 215 -23.65 3.55 1.05
C SER A 215 -23.01 4.92 0.80
N ASP A 216 -22.37 5.49 1.83
CA ASP A 216 -21.70 6.80 1.74
C ASP A 216 -20.27 6.69 1.19
N ILE A 217 -19.79 5.45 1.00
CA ILE A 217 -18.44 5.13 0.54
C ILE A 217 -18.45 4.81 -0.96
N ILE A 218 -19.56 4.24 -1.47
CA ILE A 218 -19.75 3.98 -2.90
C ILE A 218 -20.35 5.26 -3.49
N HIS A 219 -19.47 6.20 -3.78
CA HIS A 219 -19.85 7.43 -4.48
C HIS A 219 -20.40 7.13 -5.87
N GLY A 220 -21.21 8.02 -6.40
CA GLY A 220 -21.72 7.91 -7.75
C GLY A 220 -20.63 8.18 -8.80
N ILE A 221 -21.04 8.11 -10.06
CA ILE A 221 -20.15 8.38 -11.20
C ILE A 221 -19.51 9.78 -11.14
N GLU A 222 -20.16 10.72 -10.47
CA GLU A 222 -19.69 12.09 -10.27
C GLU A 222 -18.38 12.17 -9.48
N ASP A 223 -18.07 11.16 -8.68
CA ASP A 223 -16.84 11.07 -7.90
C ASP A 223 -15.79 10.14 -8.52
N ALA A 224 -16.10 9.50 -9.65
CA ALA A 224 -15.20 8.61 -10.34
C ALA A 224 -14.09 9.38 -11.06
N CYS A 225 -12.84 8.94 -10.86
CA CYS A 225 -11.75 9.30 -11.76
C CYS A 225 -11.78 8.38 -12.98
N SER A 226 -11.74 8.98 -14.17
CA SER A 226 -12.03 8.28 -15.43
C SER A 226 -10.95 7.27 -15.84
N ASP A 227 -9.74 7.43 -15.33
CA ASP A 227 -8.59 6.58 -15.65
C ASP A 227 -8.40 5.42 -14.66
N ASP A 228 -8.93 5.51 -13.43
CA ASP A 228 -8.63 4.57 -12.34
C ASP A 228 -8.74 3.09 -12.75
N ALA A 229 -9.89 2.69 -13.26
CA ALA A 229 -10.15 1.29 -13.60
C ALA A 229 -9.39 0.83 -14.86
N LEU A 230 -9.09 1.73 -15.78
CA LEU A 230 -8.36 1.37 -17.00
C LEU A 230 -6.95 0.84 -16.73
N TRP A 231 -6.29 1.31 -15.68
CA TRP A 231 -4.97 0.82 -15.26
C TRP A 231 -4.97 -0.64 -14.79
N LEU A 232 -6.13 -1.15 -14.37
CA LEU A 232 -6.23 -2.52 -13.90
C LEU A 232 -6.11 -3.55 -15.03
N ILE A 233 -6.54 -3.21 -16.25
CA ILE A 233 -6.49 -4.13 -17.39
C ILE A 233 -5.05 -4.54 -17.73
N PRO A 234 -4.10 -3.62 -17.99
CA PRO A 234 -2.72 -4.00 -18.23
C PRO A 234 -2.09 -4.71 -17.02
N SER A 235 -2.50 -4.38 -15.79
CA SER A 235 -2.03 -5.06 -14.58
C SER A 235 -2.41 -6.54 -14.56
N ILE A 236 -3.65 -6.87 -14.93
CA ILE A 236 -4.14 -8.25 -15.07
C ILE A 236 -3.40 -8.98 -16.18
N VAL A 237 -3.26 -8.32 -17.34
CA VAL A 237 -2.64 -8.92 -18.51
C VAL A 237 -1.16 -9.21 -18.27
N GLU A 238 -0.42 -8.29 -17.69
CA GLU A 238 1.00 -8.50 -17.32
C GLU A 238 1.16 -9.59 -16.26
N TYR A 239 0.24 -9.68 -15.28
CA TYR A 239 0.23 -10.79 -14.33
C TYR A 239 0.08 -12.14 -15.03
N ILE A 240 -0.90 -12.27 -15.95
CA ILE A 240 -1.14 -13.52 -16.69
C ILE A 240 0.05 -13.86 -17.60
N LYS A 241 0.60 -12.87 -18.29
CA LYS A 241 1.80 -13.05 -19.16
C LYS A 241 2.99 -13.58 -18.38
N GLU A 242 3.26 -13.00 -17.23
CA GLU A 242 4.44 -13.35 -16.43
C GLU A 242 4.29 -14.71 -15.73
N THR A 243 3.09 -15.02 -15.22
CA THR A 243 2.85 -16.24 -14.45
C THR A 243 2.39 -17.43 -15.27
N GLY A 244 1.79 -17.20 -16.44
CA GLY A 244 1.10 -18.23 -17.23
C GLY A 244 -0.23 -18.70 -16.61
N GLU A 245 -0.74 -18.07 -15.56
CA GLU A 245 -1.99 -18.47 -14.88
C GLU A 245 -3.21 -17.97 -15.65
N ILE A 246 -3.49 -18.61 -16.77
CA ILE A 246 -4.62 -18.24 -17.67
C ILE A 246 -5.99 -18.41 -17.02
N GLU A 247 -6.14 -19.36 -16.11
CA GLU A 247 -7.37 -19.64 -15.37
C GLU A 247 -7.80 -18.46 -14.48
N PHE A 248 -6.88 -17.55 -14.20
CA PHE A 248 -7.20 -16.34 -13.45
C PHE A 248 -8.24 -15.48 -14.16
N ALA A 249 -8.28 -15.51 -15.49
CA ALA A 249 -9.31 -14.81 -16.28
C ALA A 249 -10.74 -15.27 -15.95
N ASP A 250 -10.93 -16.51 -15.53
CA ASP A 250 -12.21 -17.12 -15.19
C ASP A 250 -12.56 -17.09 -13.69
N GLN A 251 -11.66 -16.57 -12.87
CA GLN A 251 -11.90 -16.44 -11.44
C GLN A 251 -13.07 -15.48 -11.19
N ILE A 252 -14.06 -15.94 -10.41
CA ILE A 252 -15.22 -15.12 -10.01
C ILE A 252 -14.79 -14.17 -8.88
N VAL A 253 -15.12 -12.89 -9.06
CA VAL A 253 -14.84 -11.82 -8.07
C VAL A 253 -16.11 -10.96 -7.90
N PRO A 254 -16.50 -10.60 -6.67
CA PRO A 254 -17.62 -9.69 -6.42
C PRO A 254 -17.32 -8.26 -6.90
N TYR A 255 -18.34 -7.55 -7.36
CA TYR A 255 -18.30 -6.09 -7.55
C TYR A 255 -18.46 -5.36 -6.21
N ALA A 256 -18.00 -4.12 -6.14
CA ALA A 256 -18.08 -3.29 -4.94
C ALA A 256 -19.53 -3.05 -4.48
N ASP A 257 -20.45 -2.87 -5.43
CA ASP A 257 -21.87 -2.55 -5.18
C ASP A 257 -22.74 -3.80 -5.12
N LYS A 258 -22.81 -4.58 -6.19
CA LYS A 258 -23.71 -5.76 -6.29
C LYS A 258 -23.27 -6.73 -7.36
N GLY A 259 -23.58 -8.01 -7.12
CA GLY A 259 -23.29 -9.08 -8.08
C GLY A 259 -21.81 -9.46 -8.09
N GLU A 260 -21.48 -10.35 -8.99
CA GLU A 260 -20.14 -10.86 -9.21
C GLU A 260 -19.96 -11.17 -10.70
N GLY A 261 -18.71 -11.32 -11.13
CA GLY A 261 -18.37 -11.70 -12.49
C GLY A 261 -16.97 -12.30 -12.53
N THR A 262 -16.60 -12.83 -13.68
CA THR A 262 -15.22 -13.27 -13.90
C THR A 262 -14.27 -12.06 -14.00
N VAL A 263 -12.99 -12.30 -13.81
CA VAL A 263 -11.95 -11.27 -14.06
C VAL A 263 -12.07 -10.74 -15.49
N TYR A 264 -12.34 -11.63 -16.46
CA TYR A 264 -12.58 -11.25 -17.86
C TYR A 264 -13.79 -10.31 -18.01
N GLU A 265 -14.91 -10.62 -17.37
CA GLU A 265 -16.10 -9.77 -17.38
C GLU A 265 -15.87 -8.41 -16.68
N HIS A 266 -15.02 -8.36 -15.64
CA HIS A 266 -14.63 -7.09 -15.04
C HIS A 266 -13.89 -6.21 -16.04
N MET A 267 -12.93 -6.77 -16.79
CA MET A 267 -12.22 -6.01 -17.85
C MET A 267 -13.16 -5.51 -18.94
N MET A 268 -14.09 -6.35 -19.41
CA MET A 268 -15.09 -5.94 -20.39
C MET A 268 -15.94 -4.75 -19.89
N ARG A 269 -16.38 -4.78 -18.63
CA ARG A 269 -17.16 -3.68 -18.04
C ARG A 269 -16.37 -2.39 -17.93
N ILE A 270 -15.08 -2.46 -17.62
CA ILE A 270 -14.20 -1.29 -17.61
C ILE A 270 -14.11 -0.65 -19.00
N LEU A 271 -13.89 -1.45 -20.03
CA LEU A 271 -13.79 -0.98 -21.40
C LEU A 271 -15.13 -0.40 -21.90
N ASP A 272 -16.21 -1.10 -21.65
CA ASP A 272 -17.59 -0.68 -21.98
C ASP A 272 -17.97 0.64 -21.32
N PHE A 273 -17.60 0.83 -20.05
CA PHE A 273 -17.82 2.07 -19.32
C PHE A 273 -17.10 3.24 -20.00
N SER A 274 -15.81 3.12 -20.24
CA SER A 274 -15.03 4.17 -20.89
C SER A 274 -15.46 4.46 -22.32
N ALA A 275 -15.93 3.43 -23.06
CA ALA A 275 -16.47 3.59 -24.42
C ALA A 275 -17.81 4.34 -24.45
N LYS A 276 -18.60 4.28 -23.37
CA LYS A 276 -19.91 4.95 -23.25
C LYS A 276 -19.79 6.37 -22.70
N GLU A 277 -18.84 6.58 -21.80
CA GLU A 277 -18.59 7.90 -21.17
C GLU A 277 -17.68 8.76 -22.07
N VAL A 278 -18.27 9.23 -23.19
CA VAL A 278 -17.56 10.06 -24.19
C VAL A 278 -18.27 11.40 -24.38
N GLY A 279 -17.51 12.41 -24.75
CA GLY A 279 -18.02 13.73 -25.03
C GLY A 279 -18.49 13.94 -26.48
N ALA A 280 -18.75 15.16 -26.85
CA ALA A 280 -19.31 15.52 -28.15
C ALA A 280 -18.38 15.18 -29.34
N THR A 281 -17.06 15.08 -29.10
CA THR A 281 -16.09 14.72 -30.14
C THR A 281 -15.77 13.23 -30.20
N GLY A 282 -16.38 12.43 -29.29
CA GLY A 282 -16.12 10.99 -29.17
C GLY A 282 -14.89 10.64 -28.35
N ILE A 283 -14.30 11.61 -27.68
CA ILE A 283 -13.17 11.43 -26.74
C ILE A 283 -13.73 11.15 -25.34
N CYS A 284 -13.06 10.27 -24.57
CA CYS A 284 -13.47 9.92 -23.23
C CYS A 284 -13.62 11.14 -22.32
N LEU A 285 -14.68 11.16 -21.52
CA LEU A 285 -14.87 12.21 -20.50
C LEU A 285 -13.82 12.09 -19.38
N GLY A 286 -13.39 13.23 -18.86
CA GLY A 286 -12.51 13.29 -17.70
C GLY A 286 -13.22 12.97 -16.38
N LEU A 287 -14.56 13.03 -16.37
CA LEU A 287 -15.39 12.87 -15.16
C LEU A 287 -14.93 13.82 -14.06
N ARG A 288 -14.86 13.35 -12.81
CA ARG A 288 -14.32 14.16 -11.72
C ARG A 288 -12.90 14.62 -12.02
N ALA A 289 -12.03 13.68 -12.42
CA ALA A 289 -10.64 13.93 -12.79
C ALA A 289 -10.13 12.78 -13.66
N ASP A 290 -9.07 13.04 -14.42
CA ASP A 290 -8.21 11.99 -14.98
C ASP A 290 -7.03 11.71 -14.02
N TRP A 291 -5.88 11.31 -14.53
CA TRP A 291 -4.68 11.06 -13.72
C TRP A 291 -4.24 12.30 -12.90
N ASN A 292 -4.58 13.49 -13.35
CA ASN A 292 -4.31 14.73 -12.61
C ASN A 292 -5.48 15.07 -11.68
N ASP A 293 -5.41 14.65 -10.44
CA ASP A 293 -6.44 14.87 -9.41
C ASP A 293 -6.71 16.34 -9.08
N CYS A 294 -5.82 17.25 -9.50
CA CYS A 294 -5.98 18.69 -9.31
C CYS A 294 -6.90 19.33 -10.34
N LEU A 295 -7.24 18.59 -11.41
CA LEU A 295 -8.12 19.07 -12.46
C LEU A 295 -9.52 18.47 -12.29
N ASN A 296 -10.49 19.32 -11.96
CA ASN A 296 -11.88 18.93 -12.07
C ASN A 296 -12.33 19.17 -13.51
N LEU A 297 -12.38 18.10 -14.30
CA LEU A 297 -12.73 18.16 -15.73
C LEU A 297 -14.23 18.17 -15.96
N GLY A 298 -15.04 17.70 -15.00
CA GLY A 298 -16.50 17.65 -15.12
C GLY A 298 -16.96 16.97 -16.40
N GLY A 299 -17.63 17.72 -17.26
CA GLY A 299 -18.04 17.26 -18.61
C GLY A 299 -16.99 17.47 -19.70
N GLY A 300 -15.75 17.82 -19.34
CA GLY A 300 -14.64 17.96 -20.29
C GLY A 300 -14.10 16.63 -20.78
N GLU A 301 -13.56 16.62 -21.97
CA GLU A 301 -12.95 15.46 -22.60
C GLU A 301 -11.46 15.36 -22.24
N SER A 302 -10.96 14.13 -22.00
CA SER A 302 -9.56 13.84 -21.69
C SER A 302 -8.90 12.99 -22.78
N ALA A 303 -7.95 13.57 -23.49
CA ALA A 303 -7.13 12.85 -24.45
C ALA A 303 -6.27 11.78 -23.75
N LEU A 304 -5.78 12.04 -22.53
CA LEU A 304 -5.02 11.07 -21.74
C LEU A 304 -5.84 9.80 -21.51
N VAL A 305 -7.07 9.94 -21.06
CA VAL A 305 -7.97 8.78 -20.81
C VAL A 305 -8.24 8.02 -22.09
N SER A 306 -8.43 8.70 -23.23
CA SER A 306 -8.63 8.05 -24.52
C SER A 306 -7.39 7.25 -24.98
N PHE A 307 -6.19 7.76 -24.78
CA PHE A 307 -4.96 7.00 -25.05
C PHE A 307 -4.79 5.81 -24.11
N LEU A 308 -5.13 5.97 -22.84
CA LEU A 308 -5.12 4.89 -21.88
C LEU A 308 -6.17 3.81 -22.21
N HIS A 309 -7.37 4.23 -22.61
CA HIS A 309 -8.43 3.32 -23.07
C HIS A 309 -7.97 2.53 -24.29
N TYR A 310 -7.36 3.19 -25.29
CA TYR A 310 -6.78 2.53 -26.45
C TYR A 310 -5.71 1.49 -26.05
N TRP A 311 -4.83 1.84 -25.12
CA TRP A 311 -3.81 0.91 -24.63
C TRP A 311 -4.43 -0.27 -23.89
N ALA A 312 -5.43 -0.03 -23.02
CA ALA A 312 -6.15 -1.06 -22.30
C ALA A 312 -6.89 -2.02 -23.25
N ILE A 313 -7.55 -1.50 -24.30
CA ILE A 313 -8.20 -2.30 -25.35
C ILE A 313 -7.18 -3.22 -26.05
N ASN A 314 -6.01 -2.71 -26.44
CA ASN A 314 -5.01 -3.54 -27.10
C ASN A 314 -4.50 -4.66 -26.21
N ASN A 315 -4.27 -4.39 -24.92
CA ASN A 315 -3.92 -5.43 -23.94
C ASN A 315 -5.04 -6.47 -23.80
N PHE A 316 -6.29 -6.03 -23.75
CA PHE A 316 -7.43 -6.94 -23.65
C PHE A 316 -7.58 -7.82 -24.91
N ILE A 317 -7.45 -7.25 -26.09
CA ILE A 317 -7.52 -7.99 -27.37
C ILE A 317 -6.42 -9.05 -27.42
N GLU A 318 -5.20 -8.72 -27.05
CA GLU A 318 -4.09 -9.68 -27.00
C GLU A 318 -4.43 -10.87 -26.06
N LEU A 319 -4.96 -10.59 -24.88
CA LEU A 319 -5.39 -11.63 -23.95
C LEU A 319 -6.57 -12.45 -24.49
N ALA A 320 -7.59 -11.80 -25.06
CA ALA A 320 -8.77 -12.46 -25.64
C ALA A 320 -8.35 -13.43 -26.76
N GLN A 321 -7.49 -12.99 -27.67
CA GLN A 321 -6.93 -13.83 -28.74
C GLN A 321 -6.14 -15.01 -28.17
N TYR A 322 -5.33 -14.79 -27.16
CA TYR A 322 -4.56 -15.85 -26.51
C TYR A 322 -5.48 -16.89 -25.83
N LEU A 323 -6.59 -16.45 -25.23
CA LEU A 323 -7.60 -17.32 -24.64
C LEU A 323 -8.57 -17.96 -25.65
N GLY A 324 -8.47 -17.61 -26.96
CA GLY A 324 -9.38 -18.07 -28.00
C GLY A 324 -10.81 -17.55 -27.84
N ARG A 325 -10.97 -16.34 -27.32
CA ARG A 325 -12.26 -15.65 -27.15
C ARG A 325 -12.40 -14.59 -28.23
N ASP A 326 -13.42 -14.73 -29.05
CA ASP A 326 -13.66 -13.88 -30.22
C ASP A 326 -14.77 -12.82 -30.01
N ASP A 327 -15.23 -12.65 -28.77
CA ASP A 327 -16.37 -11.79 -28.35
C ASP A 327 -15.97 -10.38 -27.91
#